data_e8b94e345d0c2eea897260fb2f2a027b
#
_entry.id   e8b94e345d0c2eea897260fb2f2a027b
#
_cell.length_a   1.000
_cell.length_b   1.000
_cell.length_c   1.000
_cell.angle_alpha   90.00
_cell.angle_beta   90.00
_cell.angle_gamma   90.00
#
_symmetry.space_group_name_H-M   'P 1'
#
loop_
_entity.id
_entity.type
_entity.pdbx_description
1 polymer ?
#
loop_
_entity_poly.entity_id
_entity_poly.type
_entity_poly.pdbx_seq_one_letter_code
_entity_poly.pdbx_strand_id
1 'polypeptide(L)'
;MALTKEVILASNAKASIPNRPYNFYSGGITPPSMNTGEFLNAYGNIGWLHAVIFRIALGCSEVEWTLFDTSNQEKPKQIYKHPILTLLKQVNPFQTSNEFIALDTIYNELLGESFWALNFNALGEPAEIILPYPNKMSVVPAKNFPFVKGYVYGTGADAVPFDVNEIIHFKYPNPLNQYRGLAPAKAIGINLDAEQNADKWVNQFFYNSARPDGVIQFDYNLSDEQFDKLKEQWAEKYKGVSKAHQVALLEGGGKYLQIQNTIKDMDFPNLKQKNRDVILGVFGMHPASLGLTENVNKANAESAEYQLAKNVIKPRLDWKKAKIQEQLIPKFRRSENLQIGYKEVVKETTDQKIAMAESGMRAGYLTVNEARIMQGYDPIPNGDVLLVPLNLIPTPISGKVTSQSATSSEPKSKSLSADQKRLHWEAYAKKTERQEEVFKKVFNDVFKNQSEYMSDYYSTHGELPVLNDDETAKRFEAAIELVYHDAFESAV
;
A
#
# COMPACT_ATOMS: atom_id res chain seq x y z
N MET A 1 -16.29 15.95 -31.57
CA MET A 1 -16.02 17.34 -32.04
C MET A 1 -14.54 17.59 -31.78
N ALA A 2 -13.73 17.67 -32.85
CA ALA A 2 -12.28 17.80 -32.71
C ALA A 2 -11.93 19.09 -31.95
N LEU A 3 -10.94 19.01 -31.05
CA LEU A 3 -10.41 20.18 -30.36
C LEU A 3 -9.82 21.15 -31.40
N THR A 4 -10.33 22.35 -31.46
CA THR A 4 -9.92 23.35 -32.43
C THR A 4 -8.60 24.01 -32.03
N LYS A 5 -7.96 24.75 -32.96
CA LYS A 5 -6.77 25.59 -32.69
C LYS A 5 -6.93 26.51 -31.47
N GLU A 6 -8.14 26.94 -31.15
CA GLU A 6 -8.45 27.74 -29.95
C GLU A 6 -8.14 27.03 -28.65
N VAL A 7 -8.30 25.70 -28.56
CA VAL A 7 -7.95 24.92 -27.37
C VAL A 7 -6.44 24.87 -27.16
N ILE A 8 -5.69 24.73 -28.27
CA ILE A 8 -4.22 24.73 -28.24
C ILE A 8 -3.70 26.12 -27.82
N LEU A 9 -4.29 27.18 -28.36
CA LEU A 9 -3.95 28.56 -27.99
C LEU A 9 -4.34 28.88 -26.54
N ALA A 10 -5.46 28.33 -26.05
CA ALA A 10 -5.87 28.48 -24.64
C ALA A 10 -4.96 27.70 -23.69
N SER A 11 -4.36 26.59 -24.15
CA SER A 11 -3.38 25.83 -23.34
C SER A 11 -2.00 26.53 -23.29
N ASN A 12 -1.65 27.26 -24.35
CA ASN A 12 -0.41 28.05 -24.45
C ASN A 12 -0.54 29.46 -23.85
N ALA A 13 -1.73 30.07 -23.84
CA ALA A 13 -2.00 31.23 -23.04
C ALA A 13 -1.93 30.79 -21.59
N LYS A 14 -0.82 31.14 -20.88
CA LYS A 14 -0.64 30.97 -19.44
C LYS A 14 -2.01 30.97 -18.72
N ALA A 15 -2.72 29.85 -18.82
CA ALA A 15 -3.76 29.56 -17.88
C ALA A 15 -2.99 29.42 -16.57
N SER A 16 -2.86 30.52 -15.87
CA SER A 16 -2.41 30.52 -14.49
C SER A 16 -3.41 29.64 -13.79
N ILE A 17 -3.09 28.33 -13.76
CA ILE A 17 -3.73 27.44 -12.82
C ILE A 17 -3.43 28.10 -11.48
N PRO A 18 -4.43 28.63 -10.76
CA PRO A 18 -4.19 29.22 -9.46
C PRO A 18 -3.98 28.09 -8.48
N ASN A 19 -2.86 27.37 -8.62
CA ASN A 19 -2.46 26.31 -7.73
C ASN A 19 -0.93 26.22 -7.73
N ARG A 20 -0.29 27.34 -7.42
CA ARG A 20 0.92 27.22 -6.64
C ARG A 20 0.45 26.85 -5.24
N PRO A 21 0.93 25.74 -4.67
CA PRO A 21 0.72 25.52 -3.24
C PRO A 21 1.15 26.80 -2.54
N TYR A 22 0.31 27.34 -1.68
CA TYR A 22 0.67 28.46 -0.82
C TYR A 22 1.91 28.05 -0.06
N ASN A 23 3.07 28.62 -0.43
CA ASN A 23 4.29 28.46 0.33
C ASN A 23 4.12 29.24 1.62
N PHE A 24 3.74 28.56 2.70
CA PHE A 24 3.71 29.12 4.05
C PHE A 24 5.13 29.38 4.62
N TYR A 25 6.18 29.13 3.85
CA TYR A 25 7.57 29.36 4.25
C TYR A 25 8.15 30.55 3.47
N SER A 26 7.90 31.77 3.95
CA SER A 26 8.72 32.94 3.62
C SER A 26 9.92 32.98 4.54
N GLY A 27 10.90 32.12 4.33
CA GLY A 27 12.12 32.08 5.13
C GLY A 27 13.12 31.06 4.58
N GLY A 28 13.87 31.47 3.62
CA GLY A 28 15.28 31.17 3.39
C GLY A 28 15.74 29.77 2.99
N ILE A 29 14.93 28.71 3.11
CA ILE A 29 15.26 27.38 2.57
C ILE A 29 14.02 26.91 1.80
N THR A 30 14.06 27.01 0.49
CA THR A 30 13.06 26.40 -0.37
C THR A 30 13.23 24.89 -0.21
N PRO A 31 12.26 24.15 0.32
CA PRO A 31 12.33 22.69 0.29
C PRO A 31 12.50 22.27 -1.17
N PRO A 32 13.35 21.29 -1.49
CA PRO A 32 13.49 20.81 -2.85
C PRO A 32 12.11 20.39 -3.37
N SER A 33 11.55 21.18 -4.29
CA SER A 33 10.32 20.83 -4.97
C SER A 33 10.69 19.91 -6.11
N MET A 34 10.74 18.60 -5.85
CA MET A 34 10.91 17.63 -6.93
C MET A 34 9.78 17.85 -7.96
N ASN A 35 10.16 18.18 -9.17
CA ASN A 35 9.24 18.26 -10.29
C ASN A 35 8.88 16.85 -10.79
N THR A 36 7.88 16.75 -11.65
CA THR A 36 7.39 15.47 -12.18
C THR A 36 8.49 14.61 -12.84
N GLY A 37 9.45 15.27 -13.53
CA GLY A 37 10.60 14.60 -14.13
C GLY A 37 11.59 14.06 -13.10
N GLU A 38 11.78 14.76 -11.99
CA GLU A 38 12.66 14.34 -10.90
C GLU A 38 12.13 13.10 -10.18
N PHE A 39 10.81 12.95 -10.01
CA PHE A 39 10.23 11.71 -9.47
C PHE A 39 10.46 10.51 -10.39
N LEU A 40 10.37 10.69 -11.71
CA LEU A 40 10.70 9.63 -12.67
C LEU A 40 12.18 9.26 -12.59
N ASN A 41 13.07 10.24 -12.46
CA ASN A 41 14.50 10.01 -12.25
C ASN A 41 14.80 9.34 -10.90
N ALA A 42 14.09 9.72 -9.85
CA ALA A 42 14.23 9.11 -8.53
C ALA A 42 13.90 7.61 -8.55
N TYR A 43 12.93 7.18 -9.35
CA TYR A 43 12.61 5.76 -9.55
C TYR A 43 13.79 4.97 -10.13
N GLY A 44 14.57 5.56 -11.04
CA GLY A 44 15.76 4.94 -11.61
C GLY A 44 17.00 4.98 -10.69
N ASN A 45 17.03 5.89 -9.72
CA ASN A 45 18.22 6.19 -8.93
C ASN A 45 18.12 5.72 -7.46
N ILE A 46 16.93 5.54 -6.92
CA ILE A 46 16.71 5.13 -5.52
C ILE A 46 16.26 3.67 -5.48
N GLY A 47 17.16 2.78 -5.07
CA GLY A 47 16.94 1.34 -5.10
C GLY A 47 15.69 0.88 -4.33
N TRP A 48 15.44 1.44 -3.14
CA TRP A 48 14.25 1.09 -2.35
C TRP A 48 12.94 1.55 -2.98
N LEU A 49 12.92 2.74 -3.56
CA LEU A 49 11.76 3.25 -4.29
C LEU A 49 11.45 2.36 -5.49
N HIS A 50 12.49 2.00 -6.25
CA HIS A 50 12.37 1.09 -7.39
C HIS A 50 11.81 -0.27 -6.95
N ALA A 51 12.41 -0.90 -5.94
CA ALA A 51 12.03 -2.23 -5.48
C ALA A 51 10.56 -2.29 -5.03
N VAL A 52 10.11 -1.31 -4.26
CA VAL A 52 8.73 -1.22 -3.75
C VAL A 52 7.74 -1.02 -4.90
N ILE A 53 7.95 0.00 -5.72
CA ILE A 53 7.02 0.32 -6.82
C ILE A 53 6.99 -0.79 -7.86
N PHE A 54 8.14 -1.36 -8.21
CA PHE A 54 8.23 -2.46 -9.16
C PHE A 54 7.50 -3.72 -8.65
N ARG A 55 7.64 -4.04 -7.36
CA ARG A 55 6.91 -5.15 -6.73
C ARG A 55 5.39 -4.96 -6.80
N ILE A 56 4.90 -3.74 -6.54
CA ILE A 56 3.48 -3.39 -6.67
C ILE A 56 3.04 -3.49 -8.15
N ALA A 57 3.85 -2.95 -9.05
CA ALA A 57 3.55 -2.95 -10.48
C ALA A 57 3.46 -4.36 -11.06
N LEU A 58 4.38 -5.25 -10.69
CA LEU A 58 4.33 -6.66 -11.09
C LEU A 58 3.08 -7.34 -10.53
N GLY A 59 2.77 -7.14 -9.24
CA GLY A 59 1.56 -7.72 -8.66
C GLY A 59 0.26 -7.24 -9.32
N CYS A 60 0.20 -5.97 -9.73
CA CYS A 60 -0.94 -5.45 -10.50
C CYS A 60 -0.96 -5.95 -11.95
N SER A 61 0.19 -6.20 -12.57
CA SER A 61 0.30 -6.62 -13.97
C SER A 61 -0.17 -8.06 -14.23
N GLU A 62 -0.19 -8.90 -13.18
CA GLU A 62 -0.70 -10.28 -13.26
C GLU A 62 -2.24 -10.36 -13.33
N VAL A 63 -2.92 -9.20 -13.35
CA VAL A 63 -4.37 -9.16 -13.38
C VAL A 63 -4.96 -9.82 -14.62
N GLU A 64 -5.88 -10.75 -14.41
CA GLU A 64 -6.71 -11.31 -15.49
C GLU A 64 -8.11 -10.69 -15.44
N TRP A 65 -8.41 -9.82 -16.40
CA TRP A 65 -9.72 -9.19 -16.50
C TRP A 65 -10.80 -10.20 -16.91
N THR A 66 -11.95 -10.09 -16.28
CA THR A 66 -13.15 -10.90 -16.55
C THR A 66 -14.32 -9.99 -16.84
N LEU A 67 -15.28 -10.47 -17.62
CA LEU A 67 -16.47 -9.72 -17.98
C LEU A 67 -17.71 -10.55 -17.67
N PHE A 68 -18.72 -9.92 -17.08
CA PHE A 68 -19.98 -10.56 -16.72
C PHE A 68 -21.16 -9.82 -17.35
N ASP A 69 -22.13 -10.59 -17.81
CA ASP A 69 -23.44 -10.09 -18.16
C ASP A 69 -24.32 -10.14 -16.92
N THR A 70 -24.78 -8.97 -16.49
CA THR A 70 -25.62 -8.75 -15.30
C THR A 70 -27.09 -8.54 -15.65
N SER A 71 -27.52 -8.87 -16.86
CA SER A 71 -28.94 -8.82 -17.27
C SER A 71 -29.82 -9.62 -16.31
N ASN A 72 -29.29 -10.70 -15.75
CA ASN A 72 -29.87 -11.40 -14.59
C ASN A 72 -28.99 -11.16 -13.36
N GLN A 73 -29.46 -10.30 -12.46
CA GLN A 73 -28.71 -9.91 -11.24
C GLN A 73 -28.50 -11.07 -10.26
N GLU A 74 -29.41 -12.07 -10.24
CA GLU A 74 -29.28 -13.22 -9.32
C GLU A 74 -28.21 -14.23 -9.81
N LYS A 75 -27.97 -14.32 -11.13
CA LYS A 75 -27.00 -15.24 -11.74
C LYS A 75 -26.23 -14.54 -12.86
N PRO A 76 -25.26 -13.68 -12.54
CA PRO A 76 -24.43 -13.05 -13.55
C PRO A 76 -23.66 -14.10 -14.35
N LYS A 77 -23.68 -13.97 -15.69
CA LYS A 77 -23.04 -14.91 -16.60
C LYS A 77 -21.69 -14.39 -17.05
N GLN A 78 -20.63 -15.17 -16.87
CA GLN A 78 -19.31 -14.81 -17.36
C GLN A 78 -19.24 -14.89 -18.88
N ILE A 79 -18.68 -13.84 -19.49
CA ILE A 79 -18.43 -13.73 -20.94
C ILE A 79 -16.94 -13.94 -21.20
N TYR A 80 -16.60 -14.92 -22.04
CA TYR A 80 -15.20 -15.27 -22.35
C TYR A 80 -14.68 -14.60 -23.63
N LYS A 81 -15.57 -14.20 -24.54
CA LYS A 81 -15.20 -13.57 -25.83
C LYS A 81 -15.95 -12.26 -25.99
N HIS A 82 -15.26 -11.15 -25.90
CA HIS A 82 -15.81 -9.81 -26.10
C HIS A 82 -14.68 -8.86 -26.56
N PRO A 83 -14.95 -7.86 -27.42
CA PRO A 83 -13.94 -6.87 -27.84
C PRO A 83 -13.23 -6.17 -26.67
N ILE A 84 -13.92 -5.88 -25.57
CA ILE A 84 -13.35 -5.33 -24.34
C ILE A 84 -12.23 -6.21 -23.78
N LEU A 85 -12.47 -7.53 -23.66
CA LEU A 85 -11.47 -8.46 -23.15
C LEU A 85 -10.29 -8.60 -24.13
N THR A 86 -10.56 -8.57 -25.43
CA THR A 86 -9.53 -8.60 -26.46
C THR A 86 -8.64 -7.36 -26.35
N LEU A 87 -9.24 -6.16 -26.22
CA LEU A 87 -8.52 -4.91 -26.06
C LEU A 87 -7.68 -4.90 -24.80
N LEU A 88 -8.21 -5.34 -23.64
CA LEU A 88 -7.45 -5.39 -22.39
C LEU A 88 -6.36 -6.45 -22.38
N LYS A 89 -6.48 -7.51 -23.21
CA LYS A 89 -5.46 -8.54 -23.38
C LYS A 89 -4.36 -8.13 -24.36
N GLN A 90 -4.74 -7.38 -25.40
CA GLN A 90 -3.83 -6.87 -26.43
C GLN A 90 -4.06 -5.37 -26.61
N VAL A 91 -3.44 -4.58 -25.73
CA VAL A 91 -3.69 -3.14 -25.62
C VAL A 91 -3.24 -2.33 -26.84
N ASN A 92 -2.10 -2.73 -27.42
CA ASN A 92 -1.51 -2.15 -28.64
C ASN A 92 -0.48 -3.13 -29.25
N PRO A 93 0.04 -2.85 -30.47
CA PRO A 93 0.95 -3.75 -31.16
C PRO A 93 2.37 -3.88 -30.58
N PHE A 94 2.78 -2.97 -29.70
CA PHE A 94 4.18 -2.88 -29.20
C PHE A 94 4.33 -3.14 -27.71
N GLN A 95 3.25 -3.30 -26.95
CA GLN A 95 3.27 -3.60 -25.52
C GLN A 95 2.35 -4.79 -25.21
N THR A 96 2.79 -5.66 -24.34
CA THR A 96 1.93 -6.66 -23.72
C THR A 96 1.02 -6.02 -22.68
N SER A 97 -0.10 -6.67 -22.36
CA SER A 97 -1.00 -6.22 -21.30
C SER A 97 -0.26 -6.05 -19.96
N ASN A 98 0.64 -6.98 -19.64
CA ASN A 98 1.40 -6.96 -18.39
C ASN A 98 2.34 -5.76 -18.34
N GLU A 99 3.10 -5.49 -19.40
CA GLU A 99 3.97 -4.31 -19.50
C GLU A 99 3.18 -3.01 -19.39
N PHE A 100 2.02 -2.96 -20.04
CA PHE A 100 1.15 -1.80 -20.03
C PHE A 100 0.62 -1.51 -18.60
N ILE A 101 0.06 -2.52 -17.92
CA ILE A 101 -0.48 -2.37 -16.58
C ILE A 101 0.63 -2.10 -15.54
N ALA A 102 1.81 -2.71 -15.72
CA ALA A 102 2.96 -2.42 -14.88
C ALA A 102 3.39 -0.95 -14.99
N LEU A 103 3.57 -0.45 -16.23
CA LEU A 103 3.96 0.94 -16.48
C LEU A 103 2.89 1.93 -16.01
N ASP A 104 1.63 1.64 -16.26
CA ASP A 104 0.48 2.42 -15.79
C ASP A 104 0.48 2.51 -14.25
N THR A 105 0.76 1.40 -13.56
CA THR A 105 0.88 1.38 -12.11
C THR A 105 2.07 2.19 -11.62
N ILE A 106 3.25 2.08 -12.26
CA ILE A 106 4.43 2.87 -11.94
C ILE A 106 4.12 4.38 -12.05
N TYR A 107 3.43 4.81 -13.08
CA TYR A 107 3.02 6.22 -13.22
C TYR A 107 2.08 6.67 -12.11
N ASN A 108 1.10 5.84 -11.74
CA ASN A 108 0.20 6.17 -10.64
C ASN A 108 0.94 6.29 -9.30
N GLU A 109 1.90 5.40 -9.02
CA GLU A 109 2.65 5.42 -7.76
C GLU A 109 3.66 6.59 -7.69
N LEU A 110 4.27 6.96 -8.82
CA LEU A 110 5.27 8.05 -8.88
C LEU A 110 4.65 9.43 -9.03
N LEU A 111 3.61 9.55 -9.86
CA LEU A 111 3.05 10.83 -10.29
C LEU A 111 1.64 11.07 -9.75
N GLY A 112 0.99 10.02 -9.24
CA GLY A 112 -0.38 10.05 -8.74
C GLY A 112 -1.44 9.93 -9.82
N GLU A 113 -1.01 9.77 -11.08
CA GLU A 113 -1.92 9.74 -12.22
C GLU A 113 -1.32 9.06 -13.45
N SER A 114 -2.19 8.51 -14.27
CA SER A 114 -1.87 8.00 -15.61
C SER A 114 -3.00 8.31 -16.58
N PHE A 115 -2.71 8.21 -17.87
CA PHE A 115 -3.65 8.54 -18.94
C PHE A 115 -3.67 7.40 -19.93
N TRP A 116 -4.85 6.88 -20.24
CA TRP A 116 -5.07 5.94 -21.33
C TRP A 116 -5.64 6.70 -22.52
N ALA A 117 -4.86 6.89 -23.57
CA ALA A 117 -5.32 7.48 -24.81
C ALA A 117 -5.92 6.38 -25.67
N LEU A 118 -7.16 6.56 -26.11
CA LEU A 118 -7.93 5.58 -26.85
C LEU A 118 -7.90 5.91 -28.36
N ASN A 119 -7.48 4.95 -29.17
CA ASN A 119 -7.67 4.98 -30.61
C ASN A 119 -8.94 4.21 -30.97
N PHE A 120 -9.79 4.83 -31.78
CA PHE A 120 -11.08 4.26 -32.17
C PHE A 120 -11.03 3.67 -33.55
N ASN A 121 -11.73 2.55 -33.72
CA ASN A 121 -11.95 1.94 -35.04
C ASN A 121 -13.03 2.69 -35.86
N ALA A 122 -13.28 2.26 -37.10
CA ALA A 122 -14.30 2.85 -37.96
C ALA A 122 -15.75 2.73 -37.41
N LEU A 123 -15.98 1.85 -36.44
CA LEU A 123 -17.28 1.68 -35.78
C LEU A 123 -17.44 2.62 -34.56
N GLY A 124 -16.41 3.40 -34.21
CA GLY A 124 -16.40 4.28 -33.06
C GLY A 124 -16.17 3.54 -31.72
N GLU A 125 -15.63 2.32 -31.74
CA GLU A 125 -15.27 1.57 -30.55
C GLU A 125 -13.75 1.62 -30.33
N PRO A 126 -13.28 1.64 -29.08
CA PRO A 126 -11.85 1.60 -28.78
C PRO A 126 -11.18 0.33 -29.34
N ALA A 127 -10.12 0.50 -30.12
CA ALA A 127 -9.36 -0.58 -30.72
C ALA A 127 -7.95 -0.72 -30.16
N GLU A 128 -7.36 0.38 -29.70
CA GLU A 128 -6.04 0.41 -29.09
C GLU A 128 -6.02 1.36 -27.92
N ILE A 129 -5.15 1.07 -26.94
CA ILE A 129 -4.87 1.93 -25.80
C ILE A 129 -3.38 2.28 -25.81
N ILE A 130 -3.09 3.56 -25.75
CA ILE A 130 -1.72 4.10 -25.67
C ILE A 130 -1.55 4.74 -24.31
N LEU A 131 -0.37 4.57 -23.70
CA LEU A 131 -0.02 5.17 -22.43
C LEU A 131 0.95 6.35 -22.63
N PRO A 132 0.45 7.59 -22.78
CA PRO A 132 1.31 8.76 -22.92
C PRO A 132 2.05 9.08 -21.62
N TYR A 133 3.21 9.72 -21.74
CA TYR A 133 3.97 10.17 -20.58
C TYR A 133 3.19 11.22 -19.76
N PRO A 134 2.86 10.97 -18.49
CA PRO A 134 2.02 11.86 -17.70
C PRO A 134 2.62 13.26 -17.48
N ASN A 135 3.96 13.36 -17.48
CA ASN A 135 4.67 14.63 -17.37
C ASN A 135 4.53 15.52 -18.61
N LYS A 136 4.15 14.95 -19.76
CA LYS A 136 3.88 15.68 -21.01
C LYS A 136 2.39 15.92 -21.22
N MET A 137 1.52 15.36 -20.38
CA MET A 137 0.07 15.57 -20.45
C MET A 137 -0.35 16.79 -19.66
N SER A 138 -1.11 17.67 -20.30
CA SER A 138 -1.76 18.84 -19.69
C SER A 138 -3.27 18.67 -19.69
N VAL A 139 -3.91 18.96 -18.56
CA VAL A 139 -5.36 18.98 -18.43
C VAL A 139 -5.84 20.40 -18.74
N VAL A 140 -6.77 20.56 -19.67
CA VAL A 140 -7.36 21.83 -20.04
C VAL A 140 -8.66 22.03 -19.23
N PRO A 141 -8.69 22.95 -18.26
CA PRO A 141 -9.89 23.18 -17.47
C PRO A 141 -10.97 23.86 -18.30
N ALA A 142 -12.23 23.53 -18.05
CA ALA A 142 -13.37 24.24 -18.61
C ALA A 142 -13.72 25.46 -17.74
N LYS A 143 -14.22 26.52 -18.37
CA LYS A 143 -14.74 27.68 -17.64
C LYS A 143 -16.07 27.36 -16.94
N ASN A 144 -16.86 26.50 -17.53
CA ASN A 144 -18.15 26.04 -17.03
C ASN A 144 -18.15 24.53 -16.90
N PHE A 145 -19.16 23.99 -16.25
CA PHE A 145 -19.38 22.54 -16.21
C PHE A 145 -19.50 21.93 -17.63
N PRO A 146 -18.82 20.80 -17.95
CA PRO A 146 -17.96 19.98 -17.13
C PRO A 146 -16.58 20.63 -16.86
N PHE A 147 -15.95 20.31 -15.72
CA PHE A 147 -14.70 20.93 -15.27
C PHE A 147 -13.48 20.73 -16.17
N VAL A 148 -13.46 19.71 -17.03
CA VAL A 148 -12.39 19.41 -17.98
C VAL A 148 -12.91 19.60 -19.39
N LYS A 149 -12.24 20.44 -20.17
CA LYS A 149 -12.54 20.67 -21.58
C LYS A 149 -11.85 19.67 -22.50
N GLY A 150 -10.67 19.18 -22.11
CA GLY A 150 -9.88 18.23 -22.88
C GLY A 150 -8.48 18.08 -22.31
N TYR A 151 -7.64 17.43 -23.08
CA TYR A 151 -6.25 17.15 -22.71
C TYR A 151 -5.33 17.54 -23.87
N VAL A 152 -4.07 17.87 -23.54
CA VAL A 152 -3.06 18.19 -24.54
C VAL A 152 -1.77 17.46 -24.22
N TYR A 153 -1.23 16.71 -25.15
CA TYR A 153 0.05 16.06 -25.04
C TYR A 153 1.14 16.88 -25.73
N GLY A 154 2.23 17.13 -25.03
CA GLY A 154 3.34 17.94 -25.51
C GLY A 154 3.11 19.45 -25.34
N THR A 155 4.00 20.23 -25.92
CA THR A 155 4.00 21.72 -25.87
C THR A 155 4.38 22.31 -27.20
N GLY A 156 3.94 23.52 -27.49
CA GLY A 156 4.31 24.24 -28.71
C GLY A 156 3.54 23.77 -29.94
N ALA A 157 4.18 23.79 -31.10
CA ALA A 157 3.56 23.50 -32.40
C ALA A 157 3.21 22.01 -32.58
N ASP A 158 3.90 21.12 -31.87
CA ASP A 158 3.72 19.67 -31.92
C ASP A 158 2.75 19.15 -30.86
N ALA A 159 2.02 20.06 -30.20
CA ALA A 159 1.06 19.69 -29.18
C ALA A 159 -0.15 18.97 -29.79
N VAL A 160 -0.47 17.79 -29.29
CA VAL A 160 -1.59 16.97 -29.75
C VAL A 160 -2.77 17.13 -28.77
N PRO A 161 -3.88 17.71 -29.21
CA PRO A 161 -5.10 17.83 -28.42
C PRO A 161 -5.92 16.54 -28.44
N PHE A 162 -6.49 16.19 -27.31
CA PHE A 162 -7.42 15.08 -27.12
C PHE A 162 -8.75 15.58 -26.54
N ASP A 163 -9.84 15.01 -27.02
CA ASP A 163 -11.15 15.19 -26.42
C ASP A 163 -11.23 14.44 -25.07
N VAL A 164 -12.16 14.86 -24.20
CA VAL A 164 -12.41 14.18 -22.92
C VAL A 164 -12.76 12.69 -23.13
N ASN A 165 -13.44 12.37 -24.24
CA ASN A 165 -13.84 11.00 -24.56
C ASN A 165 -12.68 10.12 -25.05
N GLU A 166 -11.58 10.72 -25.50
CA GLU A 166 -10.40 10.00 -26.01
C GLU A 166 -9.41 9.64 -24.89
N ILE A 167 -9.56 10.21 -23.70
CA ILE A 167 -8.66 9.97 -22.57
C ILE A 167 -9.43 9.39 -21.39
N ILE A 168 -8.92 8.31 -20.83
CA ILE A 168 -9.30 7.84 -19.50
C ILE A 168 -8.20 8.30 -18.55
N HIS A 169 -8.56 9.21 -17.64
CA HIS A 169 -7.63 9.78 -16.67
C HIS A 169 -7.76 9.07 -15.32
N PHE A 170 -6.79 8.23 -15.01
CA PHE A 170 -6.62 7.63 -13.69
C PHE A 170 -5.85 8.60 -12.81
N LYS A 171 -6.42 8.99 -11.66
CA LYS A 171 -5.75 9.91 -10.73
C LYS A 171 -6.11 9.57 -9.30
N TYR A 172 -5.12 9.55 -8.42
CA TYR A 172 -5.36 9.46 -6.99
C TYR A 172 -5.96 10.74 -6.44
N PRO A 173 -6.75 10.67 -5.35
CA PRO A 173 -7.33 11.85 -4.72
C PRO A 173 -6.26 12.88 -4.38
N ASN A 174 -6.52 14.13 -4.75
CA ASN A 174 -5.64 15.25 -4.47
C ASN A 174 -6.46 16.43 -3.92
N PRO A 175 -6.40 16.70 -2.61
CA PRO A 175 -7.14 17.80 -2.01
C PRO A 175 -6.63 19.18 -2.42
N LEU A 176 -5.39 19.25 -2.96
CA LEU A 176 -4.76 20.50 -3.35
C LEU A 176 -5.02 20.86 -4.81
N ASN A 177 -5.35 19.88 -5.65
CA ASN A 177 -5.57 20.10 -7.09
C ASN A 177 -6.56 19.07 -7.65
N GLN A 178 -7.73 19.53 -8.06
CA GLN A 178 -8.79 18.66 -8.61
C GLN A 178 -8.45 18.07 -9.99
N TYR A 179 -7.54 18.72 -10.72
CA TYR A 179 -7.18 18.31 -12.09
C TYR A 179 -6.07 17.27 -12.15
N ARG A 180 -5.22 17.18 -11.11
CA ARG A 180 -4.05 16.32 -11.08
C ARG A 180 -4.09 15.39 -9.87
N GLY A 181 -3.51 14.21 -10.02
CA GLY A 181 -3.38 13.26 -8.92
C GLY A 181 -2.29 13.64 -7.92
N LEU A 182 -2.37 13.06 -6.71
CA LEU A 182 -1.33 13.16 -5.68
C LEU A 182 -0.70 11.78 -5.47
N ALA A 183 0.58 11.66 -5.84
CA ALA A 183 1.32 10.41 -5.71
C ALA A 183 1.70 10.08 -4.26
N PRO A 184 1.72 8.81 -3.88
CA PRO A 184 2.39 8.38 -2.65
C PRO A 184 3.86 8.80 -2.61
N ALA A 185 4.61 8.66 -3.72
CA ALA A 185 5.99 9.10 -3.83
C ALA A 185 6.16 10.60 -3.55
N LYS A 186 5.18 11.43 -3.93
CA LYS A 186 5.22 12.87 -3.69
C LYS A 186 5.13 13.22 -2.21
N ALA A 187 4.43 12.43 -1.42
CA ALA A 187 4.31 12.63 0.03
C ALA A 187 5.66 12.48 0.75
N ILE A 188 6.57 11.67 0.20
CA ILE A 188 7.91 11.42 0.74
C ILE A 188 9.04 12.08 -0.06
N GLY A 189 8.72 13.09 -0.87
CA GLY A 189 9.70 13.76 -1.73
C GLY A 189 10.94 14.25 -1.00
N ILE A 190 10.80 14.78 0.21
CA ILE A 190 11.92 15.23 1.06
C ILE A 190 12.81 14.04 1.46
N ASN A 191 12.22 12.89 1.82
CA ASN A 191 12.98 11.69 2.17
C ASN A 191 13.72 11.10 0.96
N LEU A 192 13.10 11.14 -0.24
CA LEU A 192 13.73 10.70 -1.47
C LEU A 192 14.92 11.59 -1.84
N ASP A 193 14.77 12.91 -1.70
CA ASP A 193 15.88 13.84 -1.91
C ASP A 193 17.02 13.64 -0.92
N ALA A 194 16.67 13.45 0.37
CA ALA A 194 17.66 13.13 1.41
C ALA A 194 18.42 11.83 1.11
N GLU A 195 17.72 10.77 0.67
CA GLU A 195 18.33 9.50 0.28
C GLU A 195 19.29 9.67 -0.91
N GLN A 196 18.85 10.38 -1.95
CA GLN A 196 19.67 10.67 -3.12
C GLN A 196 20.92 11.47 -2.77
N ASN A 197 20.79 12.47 -1.90
CA ASN A 197 21.89 13.29 -1.46
C ASN A 197 22.86 12.52 -0.56
N ALA A 198 22.34 11.63 0.31
CA ALA A 198 23.17 10.73 1.11
C ALA A 198 23.98 9.78 0.21
N ASP A 199 23.36 9.19 -0.82
CA ASP A 199 24.07 8.32 -1.76
C ASP A 199 25.13 9.08 -2.58
N LYS A 200 24.81 10.28 -3.06
CA LYS A 200 25.77 11.14 -3.75
C LYS A 200 26.95 11.51 -2.86
N TRP A 201 26.65 11.85 -1.58
CA TRP A 201 27.69 12.21 -0.62
C TRP A 201 28.62 11.03 -0.34
N VAL A 202 28.05 9.83 -0.06
CA VAL A 202 28.81 8.59 0.16
C VAL A 202 29.66 8.27 -1.08
N ASN A 203 29.08 8.38 -2.27
CA ASN A 203 29.78 8.14 -3.52
C ASN A 203 30.94 9.12 -3.73
N GLN A 204 30.69 10.41 -3.51
CA GLN A 204 31.75 11.43 -3.60
C GLN A 204 32.83 11.24 -2.53
N PHE A 205 32.49 10.77 -1.34
CA PHE A 205 33.43 10.44 -0.30
C PHE A 205 34.42 9.36 -0.78
N PHE A 206 33.93 8.29 -1.41
CA PHE A 206 34.77 7.23 -1.92
C PHE A 206 35.58 7.63 -3.15
N TYR A 207 35.01 8.42 -4.08
CA TYR A 207 35.70 8.81 -5.31
C TYR A 207 36.64 10.00 -5.15
N ASN A 208 36.27 10.96 -4.30
CA ASN A 208 37.01 12.23 -4.23
C ASN A 208 37.64 12.50 -2.85
N SER A 209 37.47 11.57 -1.87
CA SER A 209 37.76 11.88 -0.46
C SER A 209 37.14 13.23 -0.11
N ALA A 210 35.84 13.35 -0.10
CA ALA A 210 34.99 14.55 -0.16
C ALA A 210 35.29 15.69 0.85
N ARG A 211 36.31 15.51 1.67
CA ARG A 211 36.96 16.52 2.49
C ARG A 211 38.45 16.27 2.44
N PRO A 212 39.28 17.31 2.56
CA PRO A 212 40.68 17.10 2.82
C PRO A 212 40.77 16.32 4.13
N ASP A 213 41.33 15.11 4.09
CA ASP A 213 41.59 14.30 5.29
C ASP A 213 42.46 15.04 6.29
N GLY A 214 43.05 16.12 5.85
CA GLY A 214 43.85 17.02 6.62
C GLY A 214 44.25 18.28 5.85
N VAL A 215 44.84 19.18 6.59
CA VAL A 215 45.44 20.41 6.07
C VAL A 215 46.98 20.28 6.21
N ILE A 216 47.71 20.56 5.15
CA ILE A 216 49.15 20.70 5.22
C ILE A 216 49.46 22.17 5.53
N GLN A 217 49.97 22.42 6.71
CA GLN A 217 50.34 23.75 7.16
C GLN A 217 51.87 23.91 7.06
N PHE A 218 52.29 25.02 6.51
CA PHE A 218 53.71 25.45 6.49
C PHE A 218 53.84 26.68 7.37
N ASP A 219 54.96 26.77 8.09
CA ASP A 219 55.28 27.93 8.96
C ASP A 219 55.81 29.14 8.14
N TYR A 220 55.88 29.03 6.78
CA TYR A 220 56.30 30.07 5.87
C TYR A 220 55.41 30.12 4.61
N ASN A 221 55.43 31.27 3.92
CA ASN A 221 54.68 31.42 2.68
C ASN A 221 55.40 30.71 1.53
N LEU A 222 54.65 29.80 0.86
CA LEU A 222 55.13 29.18 -0.38
C LEU A 222 54.97 30.16 -1.53
N SER A 223 55.95 30.14 -2.50
CA SER A 223 55.70 30.81 -3.78
C SER A 223 54.64 30.09 -4.59
N ASP A 224 53.99 30.79 -5.54
CA ASP A 224 52.95 30.20 -6.39
C ASP A 224 53.44 28.95 -7.13
N GLU A 225 54.71 28.99 -7.63
CA GLU A 225 55.34 27.84 -8.27
C GLU A 225 55.54 26.63 -7.33
N GLN A 226 55.90 26.89 -6.09
CA GLN A 226 56.07 25.85 -5.08
C GLN A 226 54.74 25.25 -4.67
N PHE A 227 53.71 26.09 -4.55
CA PHE A 227 52.36 25.68 -4.24
C PHE A 227 51.78 24.77 -5.34
N ASP A 228 51.93 25.17 -6.61
CA ASP A 228 51.40 24.39 -7.73
C ASP A 228 52.17 23.06 -7.89
N LYS A 229 53.48 23.02 -7.74
CA LYS A 229 54.24 21.76 -7.71
C LYS A 229 53.77 20.81 -6.58
N LEU A 230 53.55 21.34 -5.40
CA LEU A 230 53.08 20.55 -4.26
C LEU A 230 51.68 19.97 -4.52
N LYS A 231 50.82 20.78 -5.09
CA LYS A 231 49.47 20.40 -5.45
C LYS A 231 49.45 19.30 -6.52
N GLU A 232 50.28 19.39 -7.53
CA GLU A 232 50.43 18.38 -8.58
C GLU A 232 51.00 17.07 -8.02
N GLN A 233 52.07 17.13 -7.25
CA GLN A 233 52.68 15.96 -6.61
C GLN A 233 51.75 15.27 -5.64
N TRP A 234 50.94 16.06 -4.88
CA TRP A 234 49.92 15.50 -3.99
C TRP A 234 48.82 14.81 -4.78
N ALA A 235 48.33 15.44 -5.82
CA ALA A 235 47.31 14.88 -6.68
C ALA A 235 47.76 13.59 -7.38
N GLU A 236 49.01 13.58 -7.87
CA GLU A 236 49.60 12.43 -8.56
C GLU A 236 49.83 11.24 -7.61
N LYS A 237 50.31 11.48 -6.39
CA LYS A 237 50.68 10.40 -5.46
C LYS A 237 49.52 9.91 -4.59
N TYR A 238 48.58 10.78 -4.20
CA TYR A 238 47.62 10.47 -3.14
C TYR A 238 46.13 10.57 -3.57
N LYS A 239 45.82 11.13 -4.74
CA LYS A 239 44.44 11.25 -5.19
C LYS A 239 43.93 9.96 -5.87
N GLY A 240 42.80 9.41 -5.40
CA GLY A 240 42.11 8.28 -6.00
C GLY A 240 42.04 7.05 -5.11
N VAL A 241 40.97 6.23 -5.33
CA VAL A 241 40.64 5.04 -4.52
C VAL A 241 41.77 4.00 -4.49
N SER A 242 42.53 3.88 -5.61
CA SER A 242 43.63 2.92 -5.72
C SER A 242 44.88 3.31 -4.93
N LYS A 243 44.96 4.55 -4.40
CA LYS A 243 46.12 5.12 -3.68
C LYS A 243 45.77 5.37 -2.19
N ALA A 244 44.67 4.84 -1.71
CA ALA A 244 44.30 4.93 -0.31
C ALA A 244 45.31 4.21 0.59
N HIS A 245 45.53 4.72 1.79
CA HIS A 245 46.43 4.17 2.81
C HIS A 245 47.93 4.27 2.51
N GLN A 246 48.36 5.13 1.59
CA GLN A 246 49.80 5.40 1.37
C GLN A 246 50.31 6.39 2.41
N VAL A 247 51.55 6.16 2.85
CA VAL A 247 52.23 7.06 3.81
C VAL A 247 52.70 8.32 3.06
N ALA A 248 52.26 9.48 3.53
CA ALA A 248 52.67 10.76 3.00
C ALA A 248 54.00 11.20 3.62
N LEU A 249 55.01 11.49 2.77
CA LEU A 249 56.27 12.13 3.18
C LEU A 249 56.16 13.63 2.83
N LEU A 250 56.25 14.47 3.87
CA LEU A 250 56.22 15.92 3.74
C LEU A 250 57.65 16.47 3.95
N GLU A 251 58.13 17.19 2.94
CA GLU A 251 59.42 17.91 3.00
C GLU A 251 59.17 19.37 3.41
N GLY A 252 60.22 20.07 3.86
CA GLY A 252 60.16 21.52 4.06
C GLY A 252 59.35 21.96 5.30
N GLY A 253 59.27 21.12 6.34
CA GLY A 253 58.59 21.51 7.58
C GLY A 253 57.06 21.51 7.53
N GLY A 254 56.44 20.91 6.49
CA GLY A 254 54.99 20.75 6.41
C GLY A 254 54.43 19.90 7.53
N LYS A 255 53.43 20.41 8.24
CA LYS A 255 52.69 19.69 9.30
C LYS A 255 51.35 19.25 8.73
N TYR A 256 51.06 17.93 8.79
CA TYR A 256 49.76 17.40 8.45
C TYR A 256 48.84 17.44 9.67
N LEU A 257 47.76 18.22 9.57
CA LEU A 257 46.69 18.28 10.57
C LEU A 257 45.51 17.52 10.03
N GLN A 258 45.21 16.41 10.68
CA GLN A 258 44.05 15.59 10.32
C GLN A 258 42.75 16.25 10.80
N ILE A 259 41.82 16.52 9.89
CA ILE A 259 40.49 17.02 10.20
C ILE A 259 39.57 15.77 10.34
N GLN A 260 39.47 15.27 11.55
CA GLN A 260 38.59 14.13 11.80
C GLN A 260 37.13 14.59 11.93
N ASN A 261 36.29 14.21 10.95
CA ASN A 261 34.88 13.95 11.18
C ASN A 261 34.62 12.54 10.65
N THR A 262 34.50 11.58 11.53
CA THR A 262 34.29 10.18 11.15
C THR A 262 32.90 9.99 10.57
N ILE A 263 32.78 9.17 9.51
CA ILE A 263 31.48 8.71 8.93
C ILE A 263 30.57 8.14 10.03
N LYS A 264 31.17 7.60 11.08
CA LYS A 264 30.49 7.06 12.26
C LYS A 264 29.68 8.12 13.03
N ASP A 265 30.12 9.39 13.02
CA ASP A 265 29.44 10.49 13.71
C ASP A 265 28.18 10.96 12.96
N MET A 266 28.00 10.60 11.70
CA MET A 266 26.84 10.99 10.87
C MET A 266 25.73 9.93 10.86
N ASP A 267 25.94 8.77 11.49
CA ASP A 267 24.95 7.68 11.65
C ASP A 267 24.19 7.32 10.37
N PHE A 268 24.89 7.31 9.22
CA PHE A 268 24.32 7.00 7.90
C PHE A 268 23.52 5.69 7.84
N PRO A 269 23.95 4.59 8.48
CA PRO A 269 23.20 3.35 8.46
C PRO A 269 21.79 3.52 9.00
N ASN A 270 21.62 4.20 10.14
CA ASN A 270 20.32 4.47 10.74
C ASN A 270 19.49 5.43 9.89
N LEU A 271 20.10 6.44 9.27
CA LEU A 271 19.39 7.33 8.34
C LEU A 271 18.82 6.54 7.15
N LYS A 272 19.64 5.69 6.51
CA LYS A 272 19.20 4.85 5.39
C LYS A 272 18.11 3.86 5.80
N GLN A 273 18.21 3.27 6.98
CA GLN A 273 17.17 2.39 7.51
C GLN A 273 15.87 3.14 7.72
N LYS A 274 15.90 4.31 8.36
CA LYS A 274 14.71 5.16 8.55
C LYS A 274 14.09 5.58 7.23
N ASN A 275 14.89 6.01 6.25
CA ASN A 275 14.37 6.37 4.92
C ASN A 275 13.72 5.18 4.23
N ARG A 276 14.34 3.99 4.29
CA ARG A 276 13.73 2.74 3.81
C ARG A 276 12.38 2.50 4.45
N ASP A 277 12.31 2.59 5.77
CA ASP A 277 11.09 2.28 6.52
C ASP A 277 9.96 3.29 6.21
N VAL A 278 10.29 4.56 5.99
CA VAL A 278 9.35 5.58 5.51
C VAL A 278 8.83 5.23 4.11
N ILE A 279 9.70 4.84 3.18
CA ILE A 279 9.31 4.41 1.84
C ILE A 279 8.35 3.20 1.95
N LEU A 280 8.74 2.16 2.66
CA LEU A 280 7.92 0.97 2.87
C LEU A 280 6.55 1.31 3.47
N GLY A 281 6.53 2.17 4.49
CA GLY A 281 5.31 2.60 5.19
C GLY A 281 4.32 3.34 4.31
N VAL A 282 4.78 4.27 3.46
CA VAL A 282 3.90 5.04 2.57
C VAL A 282 3.25 4.18 1.50
N PHE A 283 3.95 3.17 0.99
CA PHE A 283 3.39 2.24 0.02
C PHE A 283 2.63 1.06 0.65
N GLY A 284 2.64 0.95 2.00
CA GLY A 284 2.01 -0.14 2.73
C GLY A 284 2.70 -1.49 2.55
N MET A 285 4.01 -1.47 2.29
CA MET A 285 4.80 -2.67 1.99
C MET A 285 5.46 -3.21 3.26
N HIS A 286 5.24 -4.51 3.54
CA HIS A 286 5.96 -5.19 4.61
C HIS A 286 7.38 -5.57 4.13
N PRO A 287 8.45 -5.42 4.96
CA PRO A 287 9.82 -5.77 4.57
C PRO A 287 9.98 -7.19 4.04
N ALA A 288 9.27 -8.16 4.63
CA ALA A 288 9.30 -9.56 4.20
C ALA A 288 8.81 -9.78 2.75
N SER A 289 7.90 -8.93 2.23
CA SER A 289 7.43 -9.00 0.83
C SER A 289 8.51 -8.58 -0.19
N LEU A 290 9.61 -7.98 0.28
CA LEU A 290 10.80 -7.66 -0.52
C LEU A 290 11.98 -8.62 -0.26
N GLY A 291 11.75 -9.72 0.49
CA GLY A 291 12.81 -10.68 0.81
C GLY A 291 13.76 -10.24 1.93
N LEU A 292 13.42 -9.20 2.69
CA LEU A 292 14.19 -8.78 3.85
C LEU A 292 13.91 -9.72 5.02
N THR A 293 14.90 -10.55 5.35
CA THR A 293 14.72 -11.73 6.24
C THR A 293 15.12 -11.52 7.69
N GLU A 294 15.32 -10.29 8.14
CA GLU A 294 15.59 -10.03 9.56
C GLU A 294 14.38 -10.52 10.39
N ASN A 295 14.51 -11.71 10.99
CA ASN A 295 13.48 -12.39 11.81
C ASN A 295 12.24 -12.91 11.07
N VAL A 296 12.35 -13.30 9.78
CA VAL A 296 11.22 -13.86 9.03
C VAL A 296 11.19 -15.39 9.16
N ASN A 297 10.12 -15.92 9.76
CA ASN A 297 9.75 -17.32 9.65
C ASN A 297 8.77 -17.51 8.47
N LYS A 298 8.52 -18.78 8.06
CA LYS A 298 7.63 -19.11 6.94
C LYS A 298 6.24 -18.48 7.09
N ALA A 299 5.66 -18.53 8.28
CA ALA A 299 4.32 -17.98 8.56
C ALA A 299 4.27 -16.45 8.38
N ASN A 300 5.33 -15.74 8.79
CA ASN A 300 5.42 -14.28 8.59
C ASN A 300 5.56 -13.93 7.10
N ALA A 301 6.31 -14.72 6.32
CA ALA A 301 6.44 -14.51 4.88
C ALA A 301 5.10 -14.70 4.15
N GLU A 302 4.38 -15.78 4.43
CA GLU A 302 3.06 -16.04 3.86
C GLU A 302 2.04 -14.95 4.26
N SER A 303 2.07 -14.51 5.52
CA SER A 303 1.25 -13.40 5.99
C SER A 303 1.57 -12.09 5.27
N ALA A 304 2.85 -11.80 5.03
CA ALA A 304 3.28 -10.59 4.31
C ALA A 304 2.81 -10.60 2.86
N GLU A 305 2.90 -11.74 2.16
CA GLU A 305 2.38 -11.88 0.79
C GLU A 305 0.86 -11.75 0.73
N TYR A 306 0.14 -12.33 1.67
CA TYR A 306 -1.31 -12.16 1.80
C TYR A 306 -1.69 -10.70 2.03
N GLN A 307 -0.98 -10.01 2.94
CA GLN A 307 -1.21 -8.59 3.22
C GLN A 307 -0.89 -7.71 2.01
N LEU A 308 0.19 -7.99 1.27
CA LEU A 308 0.52 -7.31 0.03
C LEU A 308 -0.62 -7.44 -0.99
N ALA A 309 -1.09 -8.66 -1.22
CA ALA A 309 -2.17 -8.91 -2.18
C ALA A 309 -3.48 -8.20 -1.75
N LYS A 310 -3.87 -8.32 -0.47
CA LYS A 310 -5.14 -7.83 0.06
C LYS A 310 -5.17 -6.31 0.25
N ASN A 311 -4.11 -5.74 0.83
CA ASN A 311 -4.11 -4.34 1.28
C ASN A 311 -3.43 -3.39 0.30
N VAL A 312 -2.57 -3.90 -0.59
CA VAL A 312 -1.80 -3.07 -1.53
C VAL A 312 -2.28 -3.27 -2.96
N ILE A 313 -2.30 -4.51 -3.47
CA ILE A 313 -2.62 -4.80 -4.86
C ILE A 313 -4.12 -4.70 -5.13
N LYS A 314 -4.94 -5.40 -4.35
CA LYS A 314 -6.40 -5.44 -4.53
C LYS A 314 -7.05 -4.06 -4.56
N PRO A 315 -6.80 -3.13 -3.62
CA PRO A 315 -7.41 -1.80 -3.66
C PRO A 315 -7.04 -1.00 -4.92
N ARG A 316 -5.80 -1.16 -5.43
CA ARG A 316 -5.34 -0.51 -6.66
C ARG A 316 -6.07 -1.05 -7.89
N LEU A 317 -6.28 -2.36 -7.94
CA LEU A 317 -7.04 -3.01 -9.01
C LEU A 317 -8.54 -2.68 -8.93
N ASP A 318 -9.12 -2.64 -7.74
CA ASP A 318 -10.52 -2.24 -7.55
C ASP A 318 -10.76 -0.80 -8.01
N TRP A 319 -9.84 0.09 -7.71
CA TRP A 319 -9.89 1.47 -8.18
C TRP A 319 -9.77 1.57 -9.72
N LYS A 320 -8.84 0.82 -10.34
CA LYS A 320 -8.74 0.73 -11.80
C LYS A 320 -10.01 0.12 -12.41
N LYS A 321 -10.52 -0.97 -11.82
CA LYS A 321 -11.76 -1.61 -12.24
C LYS A 321 -12.93 -0.64 -12.28
N ALA A 322 -13.12 0.14 -11.22
CA ALA A 322 -14.18 1.14 -11.14
C ALA A 322 -14.07 2.18 -12.28
N LYS A 323 -12.86 2.64 -12.57
CA LYS A 323 -12.61 3.61 -13.63
C LYS A 323 -12.82 3.02 -15.04
N ILE A 324 -12.39 1.79 -15.24
CA ILE A 324 -12.64 1.05 -16.49
C ILE A 324 -14.14 0.85 -16.68
N GLN A 325 -14.86 0.46 -15.65
CA GLN A 325 -16.31 0.29 -15.69
C GLN A 325 -17.03 1.57 -16.10
N GLU A 326 -16.63 2.70 -15.51
CA GLU A 326 -17.28 3.99 -15.73
C GLU A 326 -16.95 4.60 -17.09
N GLN A 327 -15.69 4.50 -17.55
CA GLN A 327 -15.21 5.28 -18.69
C GLN A 327 -14.85 4.47 -19.94
N LEU A 328 -14.47 3.19 -19.80
CA LEU A 328 -14.14 2.35 -20.96
C LEU A 328 -15.34 1.53 -21.45
N ILE A 329 -16.02 0.84 -20.52
CA ILE A 329 -17.12 -0.08 -20.87
C ILE A 329 -18.22 0.61 -21.69
N PRO A 330 -18.71 1.82 -21.34
CA PRO A 330 -19.78 2.49 -22.10
C PRO A 330 -19.41 2.90 -23.53
N LYS A 331 -18.12 2.83 -23.90
CA LYS A 331 -17.65 3.15 -25.26
C LYS A 331 -17.85 1.99 -26.25
N PHE A 332 -18.27 0.83 -25.76
CA PHE A 332 -18.60 -0.32 -26.58
C PHE A 332 -20.10 -0.46 -26.78
N ARG A 333 -20.50 -0.99 -27.91
CA ARG A 333 -21.91 -1.23 -28.20
C ARG A 333 -22.48 -2.33 -27.32
N ARG A 334 -23.75 -2.20 -26.91
CA ARG A 334 -24.48 -3.17 -26.06
C ARG A 334 -23.75 -3.48 -24.75
N SER A 335 -23.19 -2.45 -24.14
CA SER A 335 -22.41 -2.57 -22.90
C SER A 335 -23.23 -2.30 -21.62
N GLU A 336 -24.55 -2.01 -21.75
CA GLU A 336 -25.42 -1.52 -20.64
C GLU A 336 -25.47 -2.48 -19.45
N ASN A 337 -25.40 -3.80 -19.72
CA ASN A 337 -25.47 -4.83 -18.68
C ASN A 337 -24.10 -5.52 -18.45
N LEU A 338 -23.01 -4.92 -18.95
CA LEU A 338 -21.70 -5.49 -18.80
C LEU A 338 -21.01 -4.97 -17.54
N GLN A 339 -20.48 -5.89 -16.76
CA GLN A 339 -19.70 -5.59 -15.58
C GLN A 339 -18.30 -6.18 -15.70
N ILE A 340 -17.27 -5.31 -15.58
CA ILE A 340 -15.89 -5.77 -15.54
C ILE A 340 -15.53 -6.28 -14.15
N GLY A 341 -14.79 -7.38 -14.13
CA GLY A 341 -14.18 -7.95 -12.93
C GLY A 341 -12.75 -8.35 -13.22
N TYR A 342 -12.13 -8.99 -12.28
CA TYR A 342 -10.83 -9.65 -12.46
C TYR A 342 -10.78 -10.90 -11.56
N LYS A 343 -9.91 -11.86 -11.93
CA LYS A 343 -9.69 -13.05 -11.10
C LYS A 343 -9.09 -12.66 -9.76
N GLU A 344 -9.46 -13.40 -8.71
CA GLU A 344 -8.99 -13.13 -7.34
C GLU A 344 -7.44 -13.13 -7.30
N VAL A 345 -6.87 -12.00 -6.86
CA VAL A 345 -5.40 -11.82 -6.69
C VAL A 345 -4.93 -12.30 -5.31
N VAL A 346 -5.83 -12.31 -4.35
CA VAL A 346 -5.55 -12.80 -2.99
C VAL A 346 -5.62 -14.31 -3.03
N LYS A 347 -4.47 -14.96 -3.23
CA LYS A 347 -4.40 -16.43 -3.19
C LYS A 347 -4.56 -16.87 -1.74
N GLU A 348 -5.63 -17.58 -1.47
CA GLU A 348 -5.77 -18.31 -0.21
C GLU A 348 -4.63 -19.32 -0.11
N THR A 349 -4.01 -19.41 1.07
CA THR A 349 -2.99 -20.43 1.30
C THR A 349 -3.63 -21.82 1.20
N THR A 350 -2.82 -22.82 0.82
CA THR A 350 -3.32 -24.19 0.73
C THR A 350 -3.95 -24.64 2.05
N ASP A 351 -3.36 -24.24 3.18
CA ASP A 351 -3.88 -24.54 4.51
C ASP A 351 -5.23 -23.87 4.78
N GLN A 352 -5.43 -22.63 4.34
CA GLN A 352 -6.72 -21.94 4.44
C GLN A 352 -7.79 -22.63 3.58
N LYS A 353 -7.45 -23.05 2.35
CA LYS A 353 -8.39 -23.79 1.49
C LYS A 353 -8.79 -25.14 2.10
N ILE A 354 -7.81 -25.84 2.67
CA ILE A 354 -8.06 -27.11 3.39
C ILE A 354 -8.99 -26.85 4.58
N ALA A 355 -8.66 -25.87 5.42
CA ALA A 355 -9.46 -25.52 6.59
C ALA A 355 -10.89 -25.07 6.23
N MET A 356 -11.07 -24.29 5.15
CA MET A 356 -12.39 -23.90 4.66
C MET A 356 -13.18 -25.11 4.14
N ALA A 357 -12.54 -25.97 3.36
CA ALA A 357 -13.17 -27.20 2.84
C ALA A 357 -13.59 -28.15 3.98
N GLU A 358 -12.70 -28.38 4.96
CA GLU A 358 -13.00 -29.18 6.14
C GLU A 358 -14.12 -28.57 6.98
N SER A 359 -14.06 -27.26 7.25
CA SER A 359 -15.10 -26.55 7.99
C SER A 359 -16.43 -26.60 7.27
N GLY A 360 -16.45 -26.38 5.95
CA GLY A 360 -17.63 -26.42 5.12
C GLY A 360 -18.29 -27.81 5.04
N MET A 361 -17.48 -28.85 4.89
CA MET A 361 -17.97 -30.25 4.94
C MET A 361 -18.50 -30.61 6.33
N ARG A 362 -17.78 -30.21 7.39
CA ARG A 362 -18.18 -30.48 8.78
C ARG A 362 -19.46 -29.74 9.15
N ALA A 363 -19.63 -28.49 8.66
CA ALA A 363 -20.84 -27.71 8.88
C ALA A 363 -22.00 -28.09 7.95
N GLY A 364 -21.79 -28.97 6.96
CA GLY A 364 -22.81 -29.49 6.08
C GLY A 364 -23.32 -28.51 5.01
N TYR A 365 -22.57 -27.45 4.68
CA TYR A 365 -22.94 -26.53 3.60
C TYR A 365 -22.13 -26.70 2.32
N LEU A 366 -21.05 -27.53 2.33
CA LEU A 366 -20.30 -27.93 1.15
C LEU A 366 -20.47 -29.41 0.86
N THR A 367 -20.68 -29.74 -0.40
CA THR A 367 -20.65 -31.14 -0.87
C THR A 367 -19.20 -31.65 -0.98
N VAL A 368 -19.04 -32.95 -1.00
CA VAL A 368 -17.73 -33.57 -1.18
C VAL A 368 -17.09 -33.15 -2.52
N ASN A 369 -17.88 -33.04 -3.59
CA ASN A 369 -17.40 -32.59 -4.89
C ASN A 369 -16.98 -31.13 -4.90
N GLU A 370 -17.75 -30.23 -4.27
CA GLU A 370 -17.37 -28.82 -4.12
C GLU A 370 -16.06 -28.66 -3.34
N ALA A 371 -15.89 -29.40 -2.24
CA ALA A 371 -14.65 -29.40 -1.48
C ALA A 371 -13.45 -29.93 -2.29
N ARG A 372 -13.66 -30.98 -3.12
CA ARG A 372 -12.64 -31.50 -4.04
C ARG A 372 -12.24 -30.47 -5.10
N ILE A 373 -13.22 -29.82 -5.73
CA ILE A 373 -12.99 -28.76 -6.73
C ILE A 373 -12.22 -27.58 -6.11
N MET A 374 -12.57 -27.17 -4.90
CA MET A 374 -11.84 -26.10 -4.18
C MET A 374 -10.36 -26.43 -3.98
N GLN A 375 -10.02 -27.72 -3.85
CA GLN A 375 -8.64 -28.18 -3.70
C GLN A 375 -7.97 -28.56 -5.03
N GLY A 376 -8.67 -28.42 -6.16
CA GLY A 376 -8.16 -28.74 -7.50
C GLY A 376 -8.24 -30.22 -7.88
N TYR A 377 -9.04 -31.02 -7.18
CA TYR A 377 -9.30 -32.42 -7.53
C TYR A 377 -10.56 -32.53 -8.40
N ASP A 378 -10.58 -33.51 -9.29
CA ASP A 378 -11.76 -33.82 -10.11
C ASP A 378 -12.92 -34.32 -9.26
N PRO A 379 -14.17 -34.00 -9.62
CA PRO A 379 -15.36 -34.52 -8.95
C PRO A 379 -15.46 -36.05 -9.11
N ILE A 380 -15.99 -36.71 -8.09
CA ILE A 380 -16.22 -38.16 -8.09
C ILE A 380 -17.71 -38.47 -8.27
N PRO A 381 -18.07 -39.63 -8.86
CA PRO A 381 -19.44 -40.07 -8.92
C PRO A 381 -20.06 -40.16 -7.53
N ASN A 382 -21.29 -39.67 -7.35
CA ASN A 382 -22.02 -39.59 -6.08
C ASN A 382 -21.37 -38.71 -4.99
N GLY A 383 -20.46 -37.78 -5.37
CA GLY A 383 -19.85 -36.84 -4.44
C GLY A 383 -20.67 -35.56 -4.20
N ASP A 384 -21.80 -35.39 -4.86
CA ASP A 384 -22.72 -34.24 -4.68
C ASP A 384 -23.66 -34.46 -3.47
N VAL A 385 -23.06 -34.91 -2.35
CA VAL A 385 -23.76 -35.17 -1.09
C VAL A 385 -23.23 -34.27 0.00
N LEU A 386 -24.13 -33.74 0.82
CA LEU A 386 -23.79 -33.01 2.04
C LEU A 386 -23.56 -34.01 3.18
N LEU A 387 -22.44 -33.87 3.85
CA LEU A 387 -22.16 -34.62 5.08
C LEU A 387 -22.77 -33.85 6.26
N VAL A 388 -23.90 -34.34 6.78
CA VAL A 388 -24.54 -33.75 7.95
C VAL A 388 -24.12 -34.54 9.19
N PRO A 389 -23.48 -33.91 10.19
CA PRO A 389 -23.16 -34.58 11.44
C PRO A 389 -24.41 -35.10 12.12
N LEU A 390 -24.42 -36.35 12.60
CA LEU A 390 -25.55 -36.99 13.23
C LEU A 390 -26.08 -36.28 14.48
N ASN A 391 -25.32 -35.38 15.06
CA ASN A 391 -25.65 -34.58 16.23
C ASN A 391 -26.37 -33.27 15.89
N LEU A 392 -26.51 -32.91 14.61
CA LEU A 392 -27.25 -31.72 14.18
C LEU A 392 -28.68 -32.11 13.78
N ILE A 393 -29.64 -31.67 14.55
CA ILE A 393 -31.08 -31.82 14.21
C ILE A 393 -31.46 -30.63 13.32
N PRO A 394 -31.87 -30.86 12.06
CA PRO A 394 -32.32 -29.76 11.20
C PRO A 394 -33.59 -29.15 11.74
N THR A 395 -33.54 -27.89 12.15
CA THR A 395 -34.72 -27.13 12.54
C THR A 395 -35.21 -26.35 11.31
N PRO A 396 -36.40 -26.60 10.76
CA PRO A 396 -36.88 -25.91 9.58
C PRO A 396 -37.17 -24.44 9.91
N ILE A 397 -36.50 -23.54 9.20
CA ILE A 397 -36.85 -22.11 9.14
C ILE A 397 -38.09 -22.05 8.22
N SER A 398 -39.25 -22.12 8.80
CA SER A 398 -40.58 -21.83 8.23
C SER A 398 -40.70 -21.92 6.69
N GLY A 399 -41.03 -23.08 6.19
CA GLY A 399 -41.40 -23.31 4.78
C GLY A 399 -41.77 -24.80 4.60
N LYS A 400 -42.98 -25.09 4.19
CA LYS A 400 -43.60 -26.38 4.00
C LYS A 400 -42.63 -27.52 3.68
N VAL A 401 -42.45 -28.43 4.61
CA VAL A 401 -41.82 -29.73 4.36
C VAL A 401 -42.94 -30.76 4.18
N THR A 402 -43.00 -31.36 3.00
CA THR A 402 -43.80 -32.56 2.72
C THR A 402 -43.18 -33.72 3.52
N SER A 403 -43.95 -34.20 4.48
CA SER A 403 -43.59 -35.32 5.34
C SER A 403 -43.55 -36.65 4.57
N GLN A 404 -42.35 -37.28 4.54
CA GLN A 404 -42.30 -38.74 4.43
C GLN A 404 -42.09 -39.33 5.82
N SER A 405 -43.01 -40.15 6.20
CA SER A 405 -43.14 -40.81 7.50
C SER A 405 -41.98 -41.79 7.74
N ALA A 406 -41.22 -41.53 8.80
CA ALA A 406 -40.49 -42.56 9.53
C ALA A 406 -40.96 -42.48 10.98
N THR A 407 -41.67 -43.53 11.39
CA THR A 407 -42.09 -43.82 12.75
C THR A 407 -40.88 -43.89 13.68
N SER A 408 -40.69 -42.89 14.53
CA SER A 408 -39.94 -43.04 15.78
C SER A 408 -40.40 -41.96 16.77
N SER A 409 -40.71 -42.44 17.96
CA SER A 409 -41.17 -41.78 19.16
C SER A 409 -40.57 -40.38 19.38
N GLU A 410 -41.48 -39.38 19.53
CA GLU A 410 -41.18 -38.02 19.96
C GLU A 410 -40.49 -37.98 21.32
N PRO A 411 -39.36 -37.26 21.47
CA PRO A 411 -39.04 -36.72 22.76
C PRO A 411 -39.77 -35.38 22.89
N LYS A 412 -40.77 -35.36 23.76
CA LYS A 412 -41.46 -34.14 24.19
C LYS A 412 -40.43 -33.13 24.65
N SER A 413 -40.21 -32.05 23.90
CA SER A 413 -39.49 -30.88 24.38
C SER A 413 -40.35 -30.28 25.51
N LYS A 414 -39.98 -30.53 26.74
CA LYS A 414 -40.50 -29.81 27.89
C LYS A 414 -40.03 -28.36 27.77
N SER A 415 -40.92 -27.47 27.33
CA SER A 415 -40.69 -26.04 27.56
C SER A 415 -40.55 -25.85 29.05
N LEU A 416 -39.43 -25.31 29.49
CA LEU A 416 -39.18 -24.97 30.88
C LEU A 416 -40.35 -24.12 31.41
N SER A 417 -40.94 -24.51 32.53
CA SER A 417 -41.98 -23.71 33.18
C SER A 417 -41.42 -22.35 33.62
N ALA A 418 -42.29 -21.37 33.84
CA ALA A 418 -41.89 -20.05 34.28
C ALA A 418 -40.99 -20.11 35.55
N ASP A 419 -41.31 -21.04 36.46
CA ASP A 419 -40.50 -21.25 37.68
C ASP A 419 -39.12 -21.89 37.39
N GLN A 420 -39.01 -22.78 36.42
CA GLN A 420 -37.72 -23.36 35.99
C GLN A 420 -36.85 -22.32 35.28
N LYS A 421 -37.45 -21.42 34.50
CA LYS A 421 -36.75 -20.29 33.91
C LYS A 421 -36.22 -19.34 34.97
N ARG A 422 -37.05 -19.04 36.00
CA ARG A 422 -36.65 -18.16 37.12
C ARG A 422 -35.50 -18.78 37.92
N LEU A 423 -35.55 -20.05 38.25
CA LEU A 423 -34.49 -20.76 38.96
C LEU A 423 -33.18 -20.79 38.13
N HIS A 424 -33.28 -20.95 36.83
CA HIS A 424 -32.11 -20.91 35.95
C HIS A 424 -31.48 -19.51 35.91
N TRP A 425 -32.31 -18.45 35.87
CA TRP A 425 -31.82 -17.07 35.91
C TRP A 425 -31.26 -16.69 37.29
N GLU A 426 -31.83 -17.16 38.38
CA GLU A 426 -31.33 -16.97 39.73
C GLU A 426 -29.98 -17.69 39.93
N ALA A 427 -29.82 -18.88 39.38
CA ALA A 427 -28.57 -19.63 39.41
C ALA A 427 -27.47 -18.93 38.55
N TYR A 428 -27.86 -18.40 37.39
CA TYR A 428 -26.96 -17.63 36.53
C TYR A 428 -26.53 -16.32 37.19
N ALA A 429 -27.44 -15.54 37.76
CA ALA A 429 -27.13 -14.32 38.48
C ALA A 429 -26.21 -14.57 39.67
N LYS A 430 -26.42 -15.64 40.43
CA LYS A 430 -25.55 -16.02 41.55
C LYS A 430 -24.13 -16.44 41.11
N LYS A 431 -23.99 -16.96 39.89
CA LYS A 431 -22.72 -17.36 39.31
C LYS A 431 -21.92 -16.13 38.82
N THR A 432 -22.63 -15.11 38.28
CA THR A 432 -22.04 -13.85 37.82
C THR A 432 -21.73 -12.88 38.96
N GLU A 433 -22.51 -12.93 40.07
CA GLU A 433 -22.33 -12.06 41.22
C GLU A 433 -20.90 -12.20 41.82
N ARG A 434 -20.37 -13.41 41.90
CA ARG A 434 -19.00 -13.66 42.38
C ARG A 434 -17.94 -13.06 41.44
N GLN A 435 -18.16 -13.07 40.15
CA GLN A 435 -17.27 -12.48 39.15
C GLN A 435 -17.32 -10.95 39.20
N GLU A 436 -18.51 -10.37 39.41
CA GLU A 436 -18.68 -8.94 39.59
C GLU A 436 -18.02 -8.44 40.89
N GLU A 437 -18.07 -9.20 41.99
CA GLU A 437 -17.40 -8.85 43.22
C GLU A 437 -15.87 -8.85 43.09
N VAL A 438 -15.31 -9.86 42.38
CA VAL A 438 -13.86 -9.90 42.11
C VAL A 438 -13.44 -8.72 41.25
N PHE A 439 -14.21 -8.38 40.23
CA PHE A 439 -13.96 -7.25 39.37
C PHE A 439 -14.04 -5.92 40.13
N LYS A 440 -15.09 -5.72 40.93
CA LYS A 440 -15.22 -4.52 41.78
C LYS A 440 -14.08 -4.38 42.77
N LYS A 441 -13.61 -5.47 43.36
CA LYS A 441 -12.49 -5.44 44.30
C LYS A 441 -11.18 -5.01 43.62
N VAL A 442 -10.84 -5.63 42.47
CA VAL A 442 -9.63 -5.28 41.72
C VAL A 442 -9.69 -3.83 41.22
N PHE A 443 -10.87 -3.40 40.74
CA PHE A 443 -11.07 -2.03 40.28
C PHE A 443 -10.87 -1.02 41.40
N ASN A 444 -11.46 -1.26 42.56
CA ASN A 444 -11.30 -0.40 43.76
C ASN A 444 -9.86 -0.37 44.26
N ASP A 445 -9.16 -1.50 44.25
CA ASP A 445 -7.76 -1.57 44.68
C ASP A 445 -6.82 -0.79 43.77
N VAL A 446 -7.06 -0.84 42.47
CA VAL A 446 -6.30 -0.07 41.45
C VAL A 446 -6.51 1.43 41.64
N PHE A 447 -7.76 1.86 41.79
CA PHE A 447 -8.08 3.29 41.99
C PHE A 447 -7.60 3.81 43.32
N LYS A 448 -7.68 3.01 44.36
CA LYS A 448 -7.16 3.38 45.72
C LYS A 448 -5.66 3.58 45.65
N ASN A 449 -4.92 2.63 45.06
CA ASN A 449 -3.47 2.74 44.92
C ASN A 449 -3.05 3.94 44.05
N GLN A 450 -3.79 4.25 42.97
CA GLN A 450 -3.56 5.43 42.17
C GLN A 450 -3.82 6.73 42.97
N SER A 451 -4.92 6.77 43.72
CA SER A 451 -5.27 7.94 44.52
C SER A 451 -4.24 8.19 45.64
N GLU A 452 -3.76 7.15 46.31
CA GLU A 452 -2.70 7.23 47.32
C GLU A 452 -1.38 7.71 46.68
N TYR A 453 -0.97 7.16 45.55
CA TYR A 453 0.21 7.58 44.82
C TYR A 453 0.13 9.06 44.35
N MET A 454 -1.00 9.50 43.82
CA MET A 454 -1.20 10.88 43.39
C MET A 454 -1.15 11.85 44.58
N SER A 455 -1.74 11.47 45.75
CA SER A 455 -1.73 12.27 46.94
C SER A 455 -0.33 12.41 47.52
N ASP A 456 0.42 11.34 47.56
CA ASP A 456 1.80 11.30 48.09
C ASP A 456 2.77 12.08 47.20
N TYR A 457 2.63 11.91 45.87
CA TYR A 457 3.44 12.66 44.92
C TYR A 457 3.16 14.16 44.96
N TYR A 458 1.87 14.56 45.03
CA TYR A 458 1.48 15.96 45.14
C TYR A 458 1.98 16.59 46.42
N SER A 459 1.93 15.85 47.54
CA SER A 459 2.43 16.34 48.84
C SER A 459 3.95 16.58 48.84
N THR A 460 4.67 15.81 48.01
CA THR A 460 6.15 15.86 47.95
C THR A 460 6.66 16.86 46.91
N HIS A 461 5.97 17.02 45.78
CA HIS A 461 6.47 17.78 44.62
C HIS A 461 5.63 19.01 44.27
N GLY A 462 4.43 19.15 44.82
CA GLY A 462 3.53 20.29 44.55
C GLY A 462 2.86 20.26 43.19
N GLU A 463 3.11 19.22 42.37
CA GLU A 463 2.54 19.01 41.03
C GLU A 463 1.96 17.60 40.90
N LEU A 464 1.00 17.40 40.02
CA LEU A 464 0.43 16.07 39.78
C LEU A 464 1.36 15.24 38.89
N PRO A 465 1.57 13.92 39.18
CA PRO A 465 2.39 13.06 38.36
C PRO A 465 1.76 12.80 37.00
N VAL A 466 2.59 12.61 35.98
CA VAL A 466 2.15 12.04 34.72
C VAL A 466 1.93 10.55 34.96
N LEU A 467 0.68 10.10 34.86
CA LEU A 467 0.33 8.69 35.05
C LEU A 467 0.95 7.86 33.90
N ASN A 468 1.68 6.81 34.30
CA ASN A 468 2.19 5.84 33.33
C ASN A 468 1.08 4.83 33.04
N ASP A 469 0.37 5.05 31.95
CA ASP A 469 -0.79 4.23 31.53
C ASP A 469 -0.45 2.75 31.30
N ASP A 470 0.81 2.42 30.96
CA ASP A 470 1.24 1.04 30.66
C ASP A 470 1.19 0.10 31.87
N GLU A 471 1.52 0.56 33.07
CA GLU A 471 1.49 -0.28 34.26
C GLU A 471 0.06 -0.51 34.77
N THR A 472 -0.78 0.49 34.60
CA THR A 472 -2.20 0.42 34.91
C THR A 472 -2.93 -0.51 33.94
N ALA A 473 -2.62 -0.42 32.63
CA ALA A 473 -3.16 -1.30 31.60
C ALA A 473 -2.80 -2.78 31.86
N LYS A 474 -1.54 -3.08 32.20
CA LYS A 474 -1.10 -4.45 32.54
C LYS A 474 -1.82 -5.05 33.75
N ARG A 475 -2.11 -4.22 34.76
CA ARG A 475 -2.88 -4.68 35.92
C ARG A 475 -4.34 -4.95 35.59
N PHE A 476 -4.94 -4.17 34.68
CA PHE A 476 -6.28 -4.43 34.17
C PHE A 476 -6.31 -5.68 33.28
N GLU A 477 -5.34 -5.87 32.38
CA GLU A 477 -5.21 -7.10 31.59
C GLU A 477 -5.12 -8.34 32.44
N ALA A 478 -4.26 -8.34 33.47
CA ALA A 478 -4.11 -9.45 34.39
C ALA A 478 -5.41 -9.74 35.18
N ALA A 479 -6.16 -8.71 35.55
CA ALA A 479 -7.46 -8.87 36.23
C ALA A 479 -8.54 -9.42 35.28
N ILE A 480 -8.54 -9.00 34.04
CA ILE A 480 -9.44 -9.50 32.99
C ILE A 480 -9.12 -10.98 32.68
N GLU A 481 -7.84 -11.35 32.52
CA GLU A 481 -7.42 -12.74 32.31
C GLU A 481 -7.87 -13.65 33.47
N LEU A 482 -7.74 -13.21 34.73
CA LEU A 482 -8.17 -13.97 35.89
C LEU A 482 -9.70 -14.22 35.88
N VAL A 483 -10.48 -13.22 35.52
CA VAL A 483 -11.95 -13.34 35.40
C VAL A 483 -12.35 -14.24 34.23
N TYR A 484 -11.64 -14.19 33.10
CA TYR A 484 -11.88 -15.06 31.94
C TYR A 484 -11.44 -16.50 32.20
N HIS A 485 -10.32 -16.72 32.92
CA HIS A 485 -9.84 -18.07 33.25
C HIS A 485 -10.83 -18.80 34.17
N ASP A 486 -11.32 -18.12 35.21
CA ASP A 486 -12.34 -18.66 36.11
C ASP A 486 -13.69 -18.92 35.40
N ALA A 487 -14.04 -18.10 34.41
CA ALA A 487 -15.23 -18.28 33.59
C ALA A 487 -15.11 -19.51 32.68
N PHE A 488 -13.92 -19.77 32.14
CA PHE A 488 -13.66 -20.91 31.23
C PHE A 488 -13.60 -22.25 32.00
N GLU A 489 -12.95 -22.31 33.16
CA GLU A 489 -12.93 -23.51 34.02
C GLU A 489 -14.30 -23.86 34.59
N SER A 490 -15.19 -22.87 34.73
CA SER A 490 -16.55 -23.10 35.23
C SER A 490 -17.56 -23.48 34.14
N ALA A 491 -17.15 -23.45 32.85
CA ALA A 491 -17.98 -23.79 31.69
C ALA A 491 -17.67 -25.18 31.11
N VAL A 492 -16.58 -25.85 31.56
CA VAL A 492 -16.23 -27.25 31.28
C VAL A 492 -16.75 -28.13 32.44
#